data_6496d678146517056b8903ee28978a29
#
_entry.id   6496d678146517056b8903ee28978a29
#
_cell.length_a   1.000
_cell.length_b   1.000
_cell.length_c   1.000
_cell.angle_alpha   90.00
_cell.angle_beta   90.00
_cell.angle_gamma   90.00
#
_symmetry.space_group_name_H-M   'P 1'
#
loop_
_entity.id
_entity.type
_entity.pdbx_description
1 polymer ?
#
loop_
_entity_poly.entity_id
_entity_poly.type
_entity_poly.pdbx_seq_one_letter_code
_entity_poly.pdbx_strand_id
1 'polypeptide(L)'
;MSKPVLSICIPTYNRAKLLEKLLDGLVALPVVTDDDRIEVVVNDNASTDDTQCVARDFTTRYPGKVKYFRNAQNVFDDNFRIALSRGTGEYLKLSNDTLHWSDEGLRTILAFIEAHREEKPLLYFRNAKEHAPEMKCDSPDAFLRICSYNITWIAEFGIWKTDFDSLSDFSRAKDTQLIQADVTLRLLAAKRRSVIVHHEFFSITPGKVSGGYNLCKVFGKHYLSILKPYALSGDLSRKTFETEKRKLLLHHIFVYSVLVRSDIAFEKTGYVRYLFPEYKFNWYFYLTLPFVFGSKLYATALRLFHP
;
A
#
# COMPACT_ATOMS: atom_id res chain seq x y z
N MET A 1 -11.79 10.87 -27.24
CA MET A 1 -12.04 10.03 -26.05
C MET A 1 -12.16 10.95 -24.85
N SER A 2 -13.14 10.74 -23.99
CA SER A 2 -13.28 11.47 -22.73
C SER A 2 -12.09 11.15 -21.82
N LYS A 3 -11.72 12.08 -20.95
CA LYS A 3 -10.66 11.84 -19.96
C LYS A 3 -11.12 10.77 -18.95
N PRO A 4 -10.32 9.76 -18.63
CA PRO A 4 -10.70 8.78 -17.62
C PRO A 4 -10.97 9.42 -16.25
N VAL A 5 -11.87 8.85 -15.49
CA VAL A 5 -12.14 9.22 -14.09
C VAL A 5 -11.15 8.52 -13.18
N LEU A 6 -10.87 7.24 -13.43
CA LEU A 6 -10.00 6.40 -12.61
C LEU A 6 -8.85 5.83 -13.44
N SER A 7 -7.62 6.00 -12.95
CA SER A 7 -6.45 5.25 -13.42
C SER A 7 -6.07 4.19 -12.40
N ILE A 8 -6.11 2.90 -12.78
CA ILE A 8 -5.57 1.80 -11.99
C ILE A 8 -4.10 1.68 -12.34
N CYS A 9 -3.20 2.13 -11.45
CA CYS A 9 -1.77 2.20 -11.66
C CYS A 9 -1.06 0.98 -11.04
N ILE A 10 -0.43 0.16 -11.88
CA ILE A 10 0.18 -1.12 -11.52
C ILE A 10 1.69 -1.02 -11.65
N PRO A 11 2.44 -0.77 -10.57
CA PRO A 11 3.89 -0.91 -10.56
C PRO A 11 4.24 -2.41 -10.50
N THR A 12 5.08 -2.88 -11.43
CA THR A 12 5.48 -4.31 -11.49
C THR A 12 6.99 -4.46 -11.73
N TYR A 13 7.56 -5.59 -11.29
CA TYR A 13 8.96 -5.95 -11.52
C TYR A 13 9.15 -7.47 -11.41
N ASN A 14 9.53 -8.12 -12.53
CA ASN A 14 9.79 -9.57 -12.62
C ASN A 14 8.62 -10.41 -12.09
N ARG A 15 7.40 -10.12 -12.57
CA ARG A 15 6.16 -10.75 -12.10
C ARG A 15 5.18 -11.08 -13.23
N ALA A 16 5.69 -11.56 -14.38
CA ALA A 16 4.90 -11.83 -15.58
C ALA A 16 3.60 -12.59 -15.30
N LYS A 17 3.66 -13.73 -14.60
CA LYS A 17 2.48 -14.58 -14.30
C LYS A 17 1.44 -13.93 -13.39
N LEU A 18 1.88 -13.08 -12.45
CA LEU A 18 0.97 -12.36 -11.55
C LEU A 18 0.31 -11.20 -12.29
N LEU A 19 1.09 -10.47 -13.09
CA LEU A 19 0.59 -9.39 -13.93
C LEU A 19 -0.45 -9.92 -14.95
N GLU A 20 -0.18 -11.04 -15.60
CA GLU A 20 -1.10 -11.68 -16.53
C GLU A 20 -2.45 -11.98 -15.85
N LYS A 21 -2.43 -12.66 -14.70
CA LYS A 21 -3.65 -12.95 -13.93
C LYS A 21 -4.42 -11.71 -13.51
N LEU A 22 -3.72 -10.67 -13.05
CA LEU A 22 -4.35 -9.40 -12.69
C LEU A 22 -5.01 -8.75 -13.91
N LEU A 23 -4.29 -8.67 -15.03
CA LEU A 23 -4.81 -8.05 -16.26
C LEU A 23 -5.98 -8.84 -16.84
N ASP A 24 -5.90 -10.18 -16.90
CA ASP A 24 -7.03 -11.04 -17.31
C ASP A 24 -8.26 -10.79 -16.43
N GLY A 25 -8.06 -10.71 -15.10
CA GLY A 25 -9.14 -10.40 -14.17
C GLY A 25 -9.75 -9.03 -14.40
N LEU A 26 -8.93 -7.99 -14.64
CA LEU A 26 -9.41 -6.62 -14.86
C LEU A 26 -10.19 -6.50 -16.18
N VAL A 27 -9.66 -7.06 -17.28
CA VAL A 27 -10.34 -6.95 -18.60
C VAL A 27 -11.56 -7.86 -18.73
N ALA A 28 -11.77 -8.78 -17.81
CA ALA A 28 -12.99 -9.56 -17.70
C ALA A 28 -14.14 -8.80 -17.02
N LEU A 29 -13.84 -7.66 -16.37
CA LEU A 29 -14.86 -6.85 -15.69
C LEU A 29 -15.54 -5.86 -16.66
N PRO A 30 -16.88 -5.90 -16.82
CA PRO A 30 -17.59 -4.96 -17.68
C PRO A 30 -17.32 -3.50 -17.34
N VAL A 31 -17.18 -3.14 -16.08
CA VAL A 31 -16.85 -1.77 -15.65
C VAL A 31 -15.49 -1.30 -16.18
N VAL A 32 -14.59 -2.19 -16.56
CA VAL A 32 -13.28 -1.85 -17.15
C VAL A 32 -13.36 -1.79 -18.67
N THR A 33 -13.99 -2.77 -19.32
CA THR A 33 -14.00 -2.89 -20.78
C THR A 33 -15.05 -2.03 -21.45
N ASP A 34 -16.24 -1.94 -20.88
CA ASP A 34 -17.40 -1.28 -21.49
C ASP A 34 -17.55 0.19 -21.06
N ASP A 35 -16.79 0.61 -20.02
CA ASP A 35 -16.85 1.96 -19.45
C ASP A 35 -15.56 2.73 -19.70
N ASP A 36 -15.63 3.82 -20.47
CA ASP A 36 -14.45 4.65 -20.79
C ASP A 36 -13.90 5.47 -19.61
N ARG A 37 -14.53 5.40 -18.44
CA ARG A 37 -14.09 6.11 -17.25
C ARG A 37 -12.88 5.47 -16.56
N ILE A 38 -12.52 4.21 -16.91
CA ILE A 38 -11.37 3.50 -16.32
C ILE A 38 -10.29 3.25 -17.36
N GLU A 39 -9.05 3.53 -16.99
CA GLU A 39 -7.85 3.07 -17.67
C GLU A 39 -6.97 2.22 -16.74
N VAL A 40 -6.25 1.28 -17.30
CA VAL A 40 -5.26 0.45 -16.61
C VAL A 40 -3.86 0.85 -17.07
N VAL A 41 -3.00 1.23 -16.14
CA VAL A 41 -1.65 1.72 -16.42
C VAL A 41 -0.63 0.78 -15.79
N VAL A 42 0.10 0.06 -16.61
CA VAL A 42 1.20 -0.82 -16.17
C VAL A 42 2.52 -0.07 -16.28
N ASN A 43 3.26 0.07 -15.17
CA ASN A 43 4.62 0.60 -15.18
C ASN A 43 5.62 -0.47 -14.75
N ASP A 44 6.36 -0.98 -15.73
CA ASP A 44 7.39 -2.02 -15.58
C ASP A 44 8.71 -1.40 -15.14
N ASN A 45 9.22 -1.86 -14.02
CA ASN A 45 10.47 -1.39 -13.42
C ASN A 45 11.73 -2.01 -14.03
N ALA A 46 11.81 -2.08 -15.37
CA ALA A 46 12.89 -2.72 -16.13
C ALA A 46 13.00 -4.23 -15.87
N SER A 47 11.89 -4.95 -15.92
CA SER A 47 11.85 -6.42 -15.73
C SER A 47 12.73 -7.16 -16.75
N THR A 48 13.28 -8.30 -16.34
CA THR A 48 14.13 -9.18 -17.14
C THR A 48 13.45 -10.51 -17.50
N ASP A 49 12.24 -10.74 -16.97
CA ASP A 49 11.38 -11.86 -17.32
C ASP A 49 10.36 -11.48 -18.42
N ASP A 50 9.35 -12.30 -18.65
CA ASP A 50 8.33 -12.11 -19.69
C ASP A 50 7.31 -11.00 -19.35
N THR A 51 7.49 -10.20 -18.28
CA THR A 51 6.59 -9.11 -17.88
C THR A 51 6.28 -8.14 -19.04
N GLN A 52 7.31 -7.79 -19.83
CA GLN A 52 7.16 -6.91 -20.98
C GLN A 52 6.28 -7.54 -22.08
N CYS A 53 6.47 -8.83 -22.37
CA CYS A 53 5.69 -9.55 -23.39
C CYS A 53 4.22 -9.57 -23.01
N VAL A 54 3.93 -9.94 -21.75
CA VAL A 54 2.57 -9.95 -21.19
C VAL A 54 1.92 -8.57 -21.31
N ALA A 55 2.58 -7.53 -20.82
CA ALA A 55 1.99 -6.18 -20.82
C ALA A 55 1.71 -5.65 -22.25
N ARG A 56 2.60 -5.92 -23.21
CA ARG A 56 2.41 -5.52 -24.61
C ARG A 56 1.26 -6.28 -25.28
N ASP A 57 1.08 -7.55 -25.01
CA ASP A 57 -0.02 -8.34 -25.52
C ASP A 57 -1.35 -7.72 -25.08
N PHE A 58 -1.52 -7.40 -23.80
CA PHE A 58 -2.72 -6.73 -23.30
C PHE A 58 -2.94 -5.34 -23.91
N THR A 59 -1.89 -4.56 -24.12
CA THR A 59 -2.00 -3.26 -24.78
C THR A 59 -2.50 -3.41 -26.22
N THR A 60 -2.10 -4.46 -26.91
CA THR A 60 -2.52 -4.76 -28.29
C THR A 60 -3.98 -5.24 -28.33
N ARG A 61 -4.38 -6.11 -27.41
CA ARG A 61 -5.76 -6.63 -27.34
C ARG A 61 -6.79 -5.61 -26.84
N TYR A 62 -6.36 -4.69 -25.96
CA TYR A 62 -7.23 -3.69 -25.34
C TYR A 62 -6.71 -2.27 -25.52
N PRO A 63 -6.65 -1.78 -26.80
CA PRO A 63 -6.10 -0.47 -27.11
C PRO A 63 -6.95 0.64 -26.47
N GLY A 64 -6.27 1.60 -25.84
CA GLY A 64 -6.92 2.70 -25.12
C GLY A 64 -7.34 2.37 -23.69
N LYS A 65 -7.50 1.10 -23.34
CA LYS A 65 -7.81 0.64 -21.97
C LYS A 65 -6.57 0.30 -21.17
N VAL A 66 -5.66 -0.49 -21.74
CA VAL A 66 -4.41 -0.90 -21.09
C VAL A 66 -3.26 -0.11 -21.71
N LYS A 67 -2.51 0.59 -20.86
CA LYS A 67 -1.32 1.35 -21.25
C LYS A 67 -0.08 0.74 -20.57
N TYR A 68 1.00 0.61 -21.33
CA TYR A 68 2.26 0.05 -20.85
C TYR A 68 3.38 1.05 -20.94
N PHE A 69 4.11 1.20 -19.84
CA PHE A 69 5.32 2.00 -19.73
C PHE A 69 6.44 1.15 -19.11
N ARG A 70 7.67 1.43 -19.49
CA ARG A 70 8.84 0.74 -18.95
C ARG A 70 9.89 1.75 -18.53
N ASN A 71 10.46 1.57 -17.35
CA ASN A 71 11.60 2.36 -16.87
C ASN A 71 12.86 1.92 -17.61
N ALA A 72 13.81 2.84 -17.79
CA ALA A 72 15.12 2.53 -18.39
C ALA A 72 15.96 1.59 -17.48
N GLN A 73 15.76 1.69 -16.16
CA GLN A 73 16.42 0.87 -15.15
C GLN A 73 15.50 0.63 -13.95
N ASN A 74 15.84 -0.35 -13.10
CA ASN A 74 15.11 -0.57 -11.86
C ASN A 74 15.36 0.60 -10.88
N VAL A 75 14.30 1.28 -10.51
CA VAL A 75 14.28 2.45 -9.59
C VAL A 75 13.72 2.11 -8.21
N PHE A 76 13.62 0.82 -7.89
CA PHE A 76 13.08 0.31 -6.62
C PHE A 76 11.67 0.86 -6.32
N ASP A 77 11.46 1.41 -5.11
CA ASP A 77 10.16 1.90 -4.64
C ASP A 77 9.68 3.20 -5.32
N ASP A 78 10.57 3.96 -5.99
CA ASP A 78 10.15 5.11 -6.80
C ASP A 78 9.23 4.69 -7.98
N ASN A 79 9.22 3.39 -8.32
CA ASN A 79 8.31 2.83 -9.31
C ASN A 79 6.82 3.09 -8.99
N PHE A 80 6.45 3.20 -7.71
CA PHE A 80 5.07 3.53 -7.30
C PHE A 80 4.68 4.95 -7.73
N ARG A 81 5.57 5.92 -7.49
CA ARG A 81 5.37 7.30 -7.93
C ARG A 81 5.33 7.42 -9.45
N ILE A 82 6.23 6.71 -10.15
CA ILE A 82 6.28 6.73 -11.61
C ILE A 82 5.00 6.12 -12.19
N ALA A 83 4.52 5.00 -11.65
CA ALA A 83 3.25 4.42 -12.07
C ALA A 83 2.08 5.41 -11.94
N LEU A 84 1.98 6.12 -10.81
CA LEU A 84 0.98 7.17 -10.61
C LEU A 84 1.14 8.31 -11.63
N SER A 85 2.36 8.74 -11.92
CA SER A 85 2.61 9.84 -12.87
C SER A 85 2.18 9.52 -14.31
N ARG A 86 2.05 8.24 -14.65
CA ARG A 86 1.58 7.77 -15.97
C ARG A 86 0.06 7.75 -16.10
N GLY A 87 -0.66 7.77 -14.99
CA GLY A 87 -2.11 7.84 -14.97
C GLY A 87 -2.63 9.19 -15.47
N THR A 88 -3.69 9.16 -16.29
CA THR A 88 -4.31 10.36 -16.87
C THR A 88 -5.69 10.66 -16.28
N GLY A 89 -6.24 9.76 -15.48
CA GLY A 89 -7.53 9.91 -14.81
C GLY A 89 -7.57 11.04 -13.79
N GLU A 90 -8.76 11.39 -13.34
CA GLU A 90 -8.97 12.38 -12.29
C GLU A 90 -8.48 11.87 -10.92
N TYR A 91 -8.59 10.55 -10.72
CA TYR A 91 -8.14 9.85 -9.53
C TYR A 91 -7.17 8.73 -9.91
N LEU A 92 -6.06 8.63 -9.19
CA LEU A 92 -5.00 7.66 -9.40
C LEU A 92 -5.03 6.65 -8.27
N LYS A 93 -5.17 5.36 -8.59
CA LYS A 93 -5.28 4.26 -7.63
C LYS A 93 -4.14 3.27 -7.82
N LEU A 94 -3.30 3.05 -6.80
CA LEU A 94 -2.30 1.99 -6.86
C LEU A 94 -2.95 0.61 -6.77
N SER A 95 -2.39 -0.34 -7.49
CA SER A 95 -2.77 -1.75 -7.45
C SER A 95 -1.55 -2.65 -7.35
N ASN A 96 -1.61 -3.65 -6.46
CA ASN A 96 -0.67 -4.77 -6.48
C ASN A 96 -1.01 -5.71 -7.63
N ASP A 97 -0.01 -6.40 -8.14
CA ASP A 97 -0.15 -7.45 -9.15
C ASP A 97 -0.73 -8.78 -8.61
N THR A 98 -1.04 -8.85 -7.32
CA THR A 98 -1.62 -10.03 -6.64
C THR A 98 -3.10 -9.90 -6.35
N LEU A 99 -3.75 -8.83 -6.82
CA LEU A 99 -5.16 -8.54 -6.53
C LEU A 99 -6.10 -9.13 -7.59
N HIS A 100 -7.31 -9.45 -7.13
CA HIS A 100 -8.46 -9.75 -7.99
C HIS A 100 -9.55 -8.72 -7.67
N TRP A 101 -9.68 -7.73 -8.52
CA TRP A 101 -10.68 -6.67 -8.39
C TRP A 101 -12.09 -7.21 -8.63
N SER A 102 -13.08 -6.65 -7.94
CA SER A 102 -14.50 -6.92 -8.19
C SER A 102 -15.13 -5.80 -9.01
N ASP A 103 -16.11 -6.14 -9.85
CA ASP A 103 -16.87 -5.16 -10.64
C ASP A 103 -17.59 -4.16 -9.73
N GLU A 104 -18.25 -4.65 -8.69
CA GLU A 104 -18.92 -3.82 -7.68
C GLU A 104 -17.95 -2.90 -6.94
N GLY A 105 -16.76 -3.42 -6.56
CA GLY A 105 -15.73 -2.62 -5.91
C GLY A 105 -15.24 -1.46 -6.77
N LEU A 106 -15.03 -1.68 -8.07
CA LEU A 106 -14.61 -0.61 -8.99
C LEU A 106 -15.74 0.39 -9.25
N ARG A 107 -17.00 -0.07 -9.38
CA ARG A 107 -18.17 0.84 -9.48
C ARG A 107 -18.32 1.69 -8.23
N THR A 108 -18.12 1.11 -7.05
CA THR A 108 -18.13 1.85 -5.78
C THR A 108 -17.05 2.92 -5.76
N ILE A 109 -15.81 2.59 -6.17
CA ILE A 109 -14.73 3.58 -6.27
C ILE A 109 -15.12 4.73 -7.21
N LEU A 110 -15.63 4.44 -8.42
CA LEU A 110 -16.09 5.47 -9.37
C LEU A 110 -17.16 6.36 -8.77
N ALA A 111 -18.17 5.79 -8.11
CA ALA A 111 -19.27 6.55 -7.50
C ALA A 111 -18.75 7.52 -6.43
N PHE A 112 -17.80 7.09 -5.59
CA PHE A 112 -17.19 7.96 -4.56
C PHE A 112 -16.32 9.06 -5.18
N ILE A 113 -15.57 8.76 -6.25
CA ILE A 113 -14.78 9.78 -6.97
C ILE A 113 -15.73 10.84 -7.54
N GLU A 114 -16.82 10.43 -8.20
CA GLU A 114 -17.78 11.35 -8.80
C GLU A 114 -18.52 12.19 -7.75
N ALA A 115 -18.95 11.56 -6.65
CA ALA A 115 -19.64 12.25 -5.56
C ALA A 115 -18.75 13.31 -4.85
N HIS A 116 -17.44 13.11 -4.85
CA HIS A 116 -16.49 14.00 -4.16
C HIS A 116 -15.60 14.82 -5.12
N ARG A 117 -15.95 14.89 -6.40
CA ARG A 117 -15.15 15.56 -7.45
C ARG A 117 -14.87 17.03 -7.16
N GLU A 118 -15.82 17.74 -6.54
CA GLU A 118 -15.69 19.17 -6.24
C GLU A 118 -14.83 19.41 -4.99
N GLU A 119 -15.09 18.69 -3.91
CA GLU A 119 -14.41 18.91 -2.63
C GLU A 119 -13.03 18.26 -2.56
N LYS A 120 -12.83 17.17 -3.27
CA LYS A 120 -11.59 16.38 -3.34
C LYS A 120 -10.97 16.09 -1.97
N PRO A 121 -11.73 15.52 -1.01
CA PRO A 121 -11.14 15.06 0.24
C PRO A 121 -10.11 13.95 -0.03
N LEU A 122 -9.31 13.57 0.95
CA LEU A 122 -8.59 12.30 0.87
C LEU A 122 -9.59 11.15 0.88
N LEU A 123 -9.75 10.44 -0.24
CA LEU A 123 -10.54 9.21 -0.29
C LEU A 123 -9.63 8.03 0.07
N TYR A 124 -10.06 7.20 1.02
CA TYR A 124 -9.34 6.02 1.44
C TYR A 124 -10.23 4.78 1.31
N PHE A 125 -9.91 3.91 0.37
CA PHE A 125 -10.70 2.72 0.03
C PHE A 125 -10.17 1.52 0.81
N ARG A 126 -10.71 1.35 2.03
CA ARG A 126 -10.31 0.28 2.93
C ARG A 126 -10.98 -1.04 2.54
N ASN A 127 -10.15 -2.02 2.15
CA ASN A 127 -10.65 -3.34 1.78
C ASN A 127 -11.08 -4.13 3.01
N ALA A 128 -12.38 -4.29 3.20
CA ALA A 128 -12.98 -4.98 4.34
C ALA A 128 -14.23 -5.74 3.90
N LYS A 129 -14.44 -6.94 4.48
CA LYS A 129 -15.64 -7.75 4.19
C LYS A 129 -16.91 -7.15 4.79
N GLU A 130 -16.77 -6.43 5.89
CA GLU A 130 -17.89 -5.76 6.55
C GLU A 130 -18.15 -4.43 5.86
N HIS A 131 -19.36 -4.29 5.31
CA HIS A 131 -19.85 -3.01 4.82
C HIS A 131 -20.13 -2.11 6.03
N ALA A 132 -19.37 -1.04 6.14
CA ALA A 132 -19.64 0.01 7.10
C ALA A 132 -20.03 1.29 6.34
N PRO A 133 -20.87 2.17 6.95
CA PRO A 133 -21.12 3.48 6.37
C PRO A 133 -19.81 4.23 6.10
N GLU A 134 -19.85 5.16 5.13
CA GLU A 134 -18.71 6.05 4.93
C GLU A 134 -18.36 6.79 6.22
N MET A 135 -17.10 6.92 6.52
CA MET A 135 -16.61 7.61 7.71
C MET A 135 -15.86 8.87 7.31
N LYS A 136 -16.42 10.02 7.71
CA LYS A 136 -15.76 11.32 7.49
C LYS A 136 -14.86 11.63 8.68
N CYS A 137 -13.61 11.98 8.39
CA CYS A 137 -12.65 12.39 9.41
C CYS A 137 -12.20 13.82 9.12
N ASP A 138 -12.12 14.62 10.16
CA ASP A 138 -11.74 16.04 10.16
C ASP A 138 -10.33 16.30 10.66
N SER A 139 -9.61 15.24 11.02
CA SER A 139 -8.26 15.32 11.54
C SER A 139 -7.43 14.08 11.23
N PRO A 140 -6.08 14.22 11.16
CA PRO A 140 -5.17 13.07 11.07
C PRO A 140 -5.36 12.06 12.20
N ASP A 141 -5.65 12.53 13.42
CA ASP A 141 -5.91 11.68 14.58
C ASP A 141 -7.15 10.80 14.40
N ALA A 142 -8.25 11.38 13.91
CA ALA A 142 -9.48 10.64 13.65
C ALA A 142 -9.25 9.56 12.58
N PHE A 143 -8.56 9.91 11.51
CA PHE A 143 -8.24 9.01 10.42
C PHE A 143 -7.33 7.85 10.87
N LEU A 144 -6.21 8.14 11.56
CA LEU A 144 -5.26 7.10 12.00
C LEU A 144 -5.85 6.18 13.07
N ARG A 145 -6.80 6.64 13.90
CA ARG A 145 -7.51 5.73 14.81
C ARG A 145 -8.23 4.59 14.09
N ILE A 146 -8.70 4.84 12.86
CA ILE A 146 -9.42 3.87 12.03
C ILE A 146 -8.46 3.08 11.15
N CYS A 147 -7.66 3.78 10.36
CA CYS A 147 -6.79 3.16 9.33
C CYS A 147 -5.47 2.63 9.90
N SER A 148 -4.91 3.29 10.93
CA SER A 148 -3.65 2.88 11.56
C SER A 148 -2.55 2.62 10.52
N TYR A 149 -1.71 1.61 10.73
CA TYR A 149 -0.64 1.21 9.81
C TYR A 149 -1.15 0.59 8.49
N ASN A 150 -2.46 0.42 8.28
CA ASN A 150 -2.99 -0.02 6.97
C ASN A 150 -2.66 0.97 5.84
N ILE A 151 -2.39 2.25 6.17
CA ILE A 151 -1.92 3.24 5.18
C ILE A 151 -0.61 2.84 4.49
N THR A 152 0.08 1.83 5.00
CA THR A 152 1.28 1.27 4.37
C THR A 152 0.94 0.31 3.22
N TRP A 153 -0.32 -0.10 3.07
CA TRP A 153 -0.72 -1.00 2.01
C TRP A 153 -1.07 -0.25 0.72
N ILE A 154 -0.28 -0.46 -0.33
CA ILE A 154 -0.43 0.26 -1.60
C ILE A 154 -1.80 0.02 -2.26
N ALA A 155 -2.41 -1.15 -2.04
CA ALA A 155 -3.71 -1.47 -2.61
C ALA A 155 -4.87 -0.61 -2.08
N GLU A 156 -4.74 -0.03 -0.90
CA GLU A 156 -5.74 0.89 -0.33
C GLU A 156 -5.47 2.35 -0.71
N PHE A 157 -4.26 2.66 -1.20
CA PHE A 157 -3.84 4.02 -1.55
C PHE A 157 -4.45 4.49 -2.87
N GLY A 158 -4.90 5.73 -2.87
CA GLY A 158 -5.28 6.48 -4.05
C GLY A 158 -5.14 7.98 -3.80
N ILE A 159 -5.10 8.76 -4.88
CA ILE A 159 -4.85 10.20 -4.82
C ILE A 159 -5.52 10.92 -5.98
N TRP A 160 -6.10 12.09 -5.74
CA TRP A 160 -6.54 12.96 -6.81
C TRP A 160 -5.37 13.39 -7.68
N LYS A 161 -5.54 13.38 -9.00
CA LYS A 161 -4.50 13.79 -9.95
C LYS A 161 -3.98 15.20 -9.65
N THR A 162 -4.87 16.11 -9.30
CA THR A 162 -4.52 17.48 -8.93
C THR A 162 -3.65 17.56 -7.68
N ASP A 163 -3.90 16.70 -6.69
CA ASP A 163 -3.07 16.63 -5.49
C ASP A 163 -1.70 16.03 -5.82
N PHE A 164 -1.68 14.94 -6.58
CA PHE A 164 -0.44 14.31 -7.02
C PHE A 164 0.47 15.28 -7.78
N ASP A 165 -0.11 16.05 -8.72
CA ASP A 165 0.63 17.03 -9.53
C ASP A 165 1.13 18.23 -8.72
N SER A 166 0.50 18.52 -7.58
CA SER A 166 0.95 19.56 -6.64
C SER A 166 2.12 19.14 -5.76
N LEU A 167 2.39 17.84 -5.64
CA LEU A 167 3.48 17.29 -4.83
C LEU A 167 4.80 17.37 -5.59
N SER A 168 5.72 18.20 -5.13
CA SER A 168 7.04 18.39 -5.78
C SER A 168 8.16 17.54 -5.18
N ASP A 169 8.05 17.16 -3.89
CA ASP A 169 9.10 16.44 -3.17
C ASP A 169 8.64 15.05 -2.72
N PHE A 170 9.27 14.03 -3.25
CA PHE A 170 9.10 12.62 -2.87
C PHE A 170 10.35 12.03 -2.20
N SER A 171 11.39 12.85 -1.98
CA SER A 171 12.67 12.40 -1.42
C SER A 171 12.56 11.93 0.02
N ARG A 172 11.59 12.45 0.79
CA ARG A 172 11.37 12.11 2.21
C ARG A 172 11.09 10.61 2.43
N ALA A 173 10.39 9.99 1.49
CA ALA A 173 10.03 8.58 1.57
C ALA A 173 10.92 7.68 0.71
N LYS A 174 11.96 8.25 0.08
CA LYS A 174 12.91 7.48 -0.73
C LYS A 174 13.57 6.37 0.11
N ASP A 175 13.67 5.20 -0.45
CA ASP A 175 14.26 4.00 0.18
C ASP A 175 13.52 3.51 1.45
N THR A 176 12.32 4.04 1.72
CA THR A 176 11.49 3.61 2.87
C THR A 176 10.54 2.48 2.51
N GLN A 177 10.21 2.32 1.23
CA GLN A 177 9.15 1.45 0.69
C GLN A 177 7.74 1.87 1.14
N LEU A 178 7.58 3.12 1.60
CA LEU A 178 6.35 3.65 2.19
C LEU A 178 5.94 5.01 1.62
N ILE A 179 6.22 5.26 0.33
CA ILE A 179 5.88 6.52 -0.34
C ILE A 179 4.38 6.84 -0.22
N GLN A 180 3.52 5.83 -0.31
CA GLN A 180 2.07 5.96 -0.15
C GLN A 180 1.67 6.42 1.25
N ALA A 181 2.37 5.97 2.29
CA ALA A 181 2.11 6.38 3.66
C ALA A 181 2.54 7.84 3.89
N ASP A 182 3.71 8.26 3.37
CA ASP A 182 4.17 9.64 3.44
C ASP A 182 3.19 10.59 2.73
N VAL A 183 2.78 10.24 1.51
CA VAL A 183 1.82 11.05 0.74
C VAL A 183 0.47 11.13 1.47
N THR A 184 -0.04 10.02 2.00
CA THR A 184 -1.29 10.00 2.78
C THR A 184 -1.21 10.98 3.96
N LEU A 185 -0.13 10.94 4.74
CA LEU A 185 0.04 11.83 5.90
C LEU A 185 0.18 13.30 5.50
N ARG A 186 0.87 13.58 4.39
CA ARG A 186 0.96 14.95 3.85
C ARG A 186 -0.40 15.51 3.47
N LEU A 187 -1.22 14.69 2.80
CA LEU A 187 -2.58 15.08 2.42
C LEU A 187 -3.48 15.26 3.64
N LEU A 188 -3.38 14.38 4.64
CA LEU A 188 -4.12 14.52 5.90
C LEU A 188 -3.77 15.82 6.65
N ALA A 189 -2.49 16.15 6.73
CA ALA A 189 -2.04 17.37 7.38
C ALA A 189 -2.49 18.63 6.61
N ALA A 190 -2.45 18.60 5.27
CA ALA A 190 -2.83 19.73 4.43
C ALA A 190 -4.35 19.94 4.34
N LYS A 191 -5.11 18.87 4.09
CA LYS A 191 -6.55 18.96 3.81
C LYS A 191 -7.41 18.88 5.07
N ARG A 192 -6.96 18.14 6.07
CA ARG A 192 -7.72 17.82 7.31
C ARG A 192 -9.10 17.20 7.09
N ARG A 193 -9.42 16.81 5.87
CA ARG A 193 -10.68 16.15 5.48
C ARG A 193 -10.38 14.86 4.75
N SER A 194 -10.96 13.78 5.24
CA SER A 194 -10.86 12.47 4.59
C SER A 194 -12.18 11.71 4.68
N VAL A 195 -12.39 10.83 3.71
CA VAL A 195 -13.53 9.91 3.66
C VAL A 195 -12.98 8.51 3.55
N ILE A 196 -13.30 7.66 4.51
CA ILE A 196 -12.94 6.25 4.55
C ILE A 196 -14.15 5.44 4.07
N VAL A 197 -13.94 4.65 3.02
CA VAL A 197 -14.96 3.79 2.43
C VAL A 197 -14.58 2.35 2.73
N HIS A 198 -15.44 1.61 3.42
CA HIS A 198 -15.26 0.19 3.71
C HIS A 198 -16.07 -0.63 2.71
N HIS A 199 -15.40 -1.48 1.95
CA HIS A 199 -16.03 -2.38 0.99
C HIS A 199 -15.05 -3.51 0.62
N GLU A 200 -15.54 -4.65 0.14
CA GLU A 200 -14.67 -5.68 -0.44
C GLU A 200 -14.36 -5.35 -1.90
N PHE A 201 -13.38 -4.47 -2.09
CA PHE A 201 -12.97 -3.99 -3.42
C PHE A 201 -12.29 -5.07 -4.24
N PHE A 202 -11.52 -5.93 -3.58
CA PHE A 202 -10.71 -6.97 -4.20
C PHE A 202 -10.42 -8.10 -3.23
N SER A 203 -10.09 -9.27 -3.76
CA SER A 203 -9.47 -10.37 -3.04
C SER A 203 -7.98 -10.48 -3.39
N ILE A 204 -7.22 -11.25 -2.61
CA ILE A 204 -5.78 -11.46 -2.80
C ILE A 204 -5.57 -12.88 -3.31
N THR A 205 -4.71 -13.05 -4.32
CA THR A 205 -4.29 -14.39 -4.78
C THR A 205 -3.68 -15.17 -3.60
N PRO A 206 -4.23 -16.35 -3.25
CA PRO A 206 -3.59 -17.20 -2.25
C PRO A 206 -2.21 -17.67 -2.71
N GLY A 207 -1.26 -17.72 -1.79
CA GLY A 207 0.07 -18.27 -2.05
C GLY A 207 1.20 -17.47 -1.41
N LYS A 208 2.41 -18.02 -1.49
CA LYS A 208 3.61 -17.34 -0.97
C LYS A 208 3.90 -16.09 -1.80
N VAL A 209 3.51 -14.94 -1.30
CA VAL A 209 3.92 -13.65 -1.82
C VAL A 209 5.17 -13.23 -1.07
N SER A 210 6.29 -13.16 -1.77
CA SER A 210 7.50 -12.56 -1.21
C SER A 210 7.24 -11.08 -0.97
N GLY A 211 7.20 -10.67 0.29
CA GLY A 211 7.13 -9.26 0.68
C GLY A 211 8.39 -8.49 0.29
N GLY A 212 9.51 -9.18 0.07
CA GLY A 212 10.77 -8.62 -0.41
C GLY A 212 11.41 -7.58 0.52
N TYR A 213 10.92 -7.40 1.77
CA TYR A 213 11.42 -6.39 2.67
C TYR A 213 11.52 -6.87 4.12
N ASN A 214 12.34 -6.17 4.89
CA ASN A 214 12.54 -6.44 6.31
C ASN A 214 11.43 -5.81 7.15
N LEU A 215 10.63 -6.65 7.82
CA LEU A 215 9.49 -6.25 8.64
C LEU A 215 9.85 -5.21 9.71
N CYS A 216 10.91 -5.45 10.46
CA CYS A 216 11.33 -4.57 11.56
C CYS A 216 11.87 -3.24 11.05
N LYS A 217 12.58 -3.25 9.92
CA LYS A 217 13.13 -2.05 9.30
C LYS A 217 12.03 -1.17 8.72
N VAL A 218 11.16 -1.74 7.89
CA VAL A 218 10.12 -0.97 7.18
C VAL A 218 9.07 -0.44 8.16
N PHE A 219 8.50 -1.30 8.98
CA PHE A 219 7.45 -0.88 9.91
C PHE A 219 8.01 -0.24 11.18
N GLY A 220 9.03 -0.84 11.79
CA GLY A 220 9.54 -0.39 13.08
C GLY A 220 10.37 0.88 13.03
N LYS A 221 11.11 1.10 11.93
CA LYS A 221 11.96 2.27 11.75
C LYS A 221 11.36 3.27 10.75
N HIS A 222 11.11 2.84 9.50
CA HIS A 222 10.72 3.77 8.43
C HIS A 222 9.32 4.35 8.67
N TYR A 223 8.32 3.55 9.00
CA TYR A 223 6.97 4.05 9.27
C TYR A 223 6.95 5.06 10.43
N LEU A 224 7.65 4.77 11.53
CA LEU A 224 7.74 5.71 12.64
C LEU A 224 8.50 6.99 12.27
N SER A 225 9.54 6.89 11.42
CA SER A 225 10.25 8.08 10.93
C SER A 225 9.38 8.98 10.05
N ILE A 226 8.42 8.40 9.32
CA ILE A 226 7.44 9.15 8.52
C ILE A 226 6.38 9.83 9.42
N LEU A 227 5.92 9.16 10.49
CA LEU A 227 4.93 9.70 11.43
C LEU A 227 5.48 10.81 12.34
N LYS A 228 6.73 10.66 12.78
CA LYS A 228 7.34 11.50 13.82
C LYS A 228 7.31 13.01 13.52
N PRO A 229 7.59 13.48 12.29
CA PRO A 229 7.49 14.91 11.96
C PRO A 229 6.12 15.52 12.26
N TYR A 230 5.04 14.78 11.99
CA TYR A 230 3.67 15.25 12.24
C TYR A 230 3.32 15.30 13.73
N ALA A 231 3.89 14.38 14.53
CA ALA A 231 3.76 14.44 15.98
C ALA A 231 4.57 15.61 16.60
N LEU A 232 5.67 16.02 15.96
CA LEU A 232 6.48 17.15 16.39
C LEU A 232 5.88 18.50 15.96
N SER A 233 5.25 18.57 14.78
CA SER A 233 4.56 19.79 14.31
C SER A 233 3.22 20.04 15.00
N GLY A 234 2.65 19.03 15.66
CA GLY A 234 1.31 19.10 16.26
C GLY A 234 0.17 18.76 15.30
N ASP A 235 0.45 18.41 14.04
CA ASP A 235 -0.55 17.93 13.08
C ASP A 235 -1.13 16.57 13.50
N LEU A 236 -0.34 15.78 14.22
CA LEU A 236 -0.74 14.52 14.87
C LEU A 236 -0.53 14.65 16.38
N SER A 237 -1.54 14.30 17.18
CA SER A 237 -1.38 14.34 18.63
C SER A 237 -0.33 13.31 19.10
N ARG A 238 0.43 13.68 20.15
CA ARG A 238 1.37 12.76 20.79
C ARG A 238 0.69 11.47 21.25
N LYS A 239 -0.57 11.56 21.72
CA LYS A 239 -1.37 10.40 22.14
C LYS A 239 -1.60 9.44 20.98
N THR A 240 -1.98 9.93 19.83
CA THR A 240 -2.18 9.09 18.62
C THR A 240 -0.86 8.49 18.16
N PHE A 241 0.22 9.27 18.09
CA PHE A 241 1.55 8.76 17.74
C PHE A 241 1.99 7.59 18.66
N GLU A 242 1.89 7.75 19.98
CA GLU A 242 2.27 6.68 20.92
C GLU A 242 1.32 5.46 20.84
N THR A 243 0.05 5.68 20.54
CA THR A 243 -0.92 4.60 20.31
C THR A 243 -0.57 3.82 19.05
N GLU A 244 -0.28 4.50 17.94
CA GLU A 244 0.13 3.87 16.68
C GLU A 244 1.44 3.10 16.84
N LYS A 245 2.41 3.69 17.50
CA LYS A 245 3.69 3.07 17.83
C LYS A 245 3.48 1.76 18.61
N ARG A 246 2.61 1.75 19.63
CA ARG A 246 2.29 0.56 20.41
C ARG A 246 1.56 -0.50 19.60
N LYS A 247 0.52 -0.10 18.83
CA LYS A 247 -0.21 -1.01 17.94
C LYS A 247 0.71 -1.66 16.93
N LEU A 248 1.56 -0.86 16.29
CA LEU A 248 2.50 -1.34 15.29
C LEU A 248 3.43 -2.44 15.87
N LEU A 249 3.99 -2.21 17.06
CA LEU A 249 4.85 -3.20 17.70
C LEU A 249 4.07 -4.46 18.07
N LEU A 250 2.96 -4.33 18.80
CA LEU A 250 2.29 -5.45 19.43
C LEU A 250 1.38 -6.23 18.48
N HIS A 251 0.69 -5.55 17.58
CA HIS A 251 -0.32 -6.18 16.70
C HIS A 251 0.21 -6.48 15.30
N HIS A 252 1.33 -5.89 14.89
CA HIS A 252 1.90 -6.14 13.57
C HIS A 252 3.29 -6.80 13.68
N ILE A 253 4.31 -6.07 14.14
CA ILE A 253 5.69 -6.56 14.11
C ILE A 253 5.88 -7.80 14.98
N PHE A 254 5.40 -7.79 16.22
CA PHE A 254 5.53 -8.90 17.14
C PHE A 254 4.74 -10.13 16.65
N VAL A 255 3.50 -9.93 16.25
CA VAL A 255 2.63 -11.01 15.73
C VAL A 255 3.28 -11.71 14.55
N TYR A 256 3.72 -10.96 13.53
CA TYR A 256 4.36 -11.54 12.35
C TYR A 256 5.77 -12.08 12.64
N SER A 257 6.48 -11.56 13.66
CA SER A 257 7.80 -12.07 14.04
C SER A 257 7.75 -13.41 14.77
N VAL A 258 6.72 -13.62 15.58
CA VAL A 258 6.65 -14.74 16.54
C VAL A 258 5.48 -15.69 16.28
N LEU A 259 4.27 -15.16 16.07
CA LEU A 259 3.04 -15.94 16.11
C LEU A 259 2.60 -16.43 14.72
N VAL A 260 2.81 -15.63 13.69
CA VAL A 260 2.34 -15.95 12.34
C VAL A 260 3.42 -16.69 11.56
N ARG A 261 3.20 -17.99 11.31
CA ARG A 261 3.84 -18.74 10.24
C ARG A 261 3.08 -18.43 8.94
N SER A 262 3.18 -17.19 8.45
CA SER A 262 2.47 -16.77 7.26
C SER A 262 3.22 -17.19 5.99
N ASP A 263 2.47 -17.39 4.93
CA ASP A 263 3.00 -17.56 3.57
C ASP A 263 3.65 -16.27 3.04
N ILE A 264 3.52 -15.15 3.76
CA ILE A 264 4.21 -13.90 3.44
C ILE A 264 5.65 -14.00 3.97
N ALA A 265 6.60 -14.11 3.06
CA ALA A 265 8.02 -14.19 3.36
C ALA A 265 8.59 -12.80 3.68
N PHE A 266 8.32 -12.30 4.90
CA PHE A 266 9.05 -11.15 5.43
C PHE A 266 10.43 -11.58 5.93
N GLU A 267 11.45 -10.76 5.66
CA GLU A 267 12.69 -10.85 6.42
C GLU A 267 12.43 -10.36 7.84
N LYS A 268 12.69 -11.24 8.83
CA LYS A 268 12.39 -10.98 10.27
C LYS A 268 13.65 -10.72 11.09
N THR A 269 14.78 -10.46 10.45
CA THR A 269 16.07 -10.20 11.11
C THR A 269 16.13 -8.79 11.71
N GLY A 270 17.01 -8.60 12.69
CA GLY A 270 17.31 -7.28 13.24
C GLY A 270 16.23 -6.69 14.16
N TYR A 271 15.40 -7.52 14.81
CA TYR A 271 14.34 -7.07 15.73
C TYR A 271 14.84 -6.01 16.71
N VAL A 272 15.90 -6.31 17.48
CA VAL A 272 16.48 -5.35 18.43
C VAL A 272 17.15 -4.19 17.68
N ARG A 273 17.93 -4.48 16.64
CA ARG A 273 18.68 -3.45 15.89
C ARG A 273 17.80 -2.31 15.39
N TYR A 274 16.63 -2.64 14.83
CA TYR A 274 15.74 -1.64 14.22
C TYR A 274 14.72 -1.07 15.20
N LEU A 275 14.33 -1.83 16.24
CA LEU A 275 13.28 -1.41 17.17
C LEU A 275 13.83 -0.72 18.41
N PHE A 276 14.99 -1.13 18.93
CA PHE A 276 15.55 -0.54 20.17
C PHE A 276 15.69 0.99 20.10
N PRO A 277 16.21 1.60 19.02
CA PRO A 277 16.31 3.06 18.95
C PRO A 277 14.97 3.78 19.14
N GLU A 278 13.89 3.20 18.63
CA GLU A 278 12.54 3.77 18.67
C GLU A 278 11.80 3.43 19.97
N TYR A 279 12.03 2.25 20.55
CA TYR A 279 11.21 1.69 21.63
C TYR A 279 11.92 1.56 22.98
N LYS A 280 13.19 1.97 23.11
CA LYS A 280 14.00 1.79 24.33
C LYS A 280 13.38 2.36 25.60
N PHE A 281 12.51 3.34 25.52
CA PHE A 281 11.79 3.92 26.65
C PHE A 281 10.37 3.38 26.83
N ASN A 282 9.96 2.38 26.06
CA ASN A 282 8.65 1.78 26.12
C ASN A 282 8.72 0.40 26.79
N TRP A 283 8.15 0.26 27.97
CA TRP A 283 8.22 -0.99 28.75
C TRP A 283 7.66 -2.20 28.00
N TYR A 284 6.63 -2.02 27.19
CA TYR A 284 6.01 -3.08 26.40
C TYR A 284 6.95 -3.66 25.32
N PHE A 285 7.98 -2.95 24.89
CA PHE A 285 9.02 -3.49 24.02
C PHE A 285 9.78 -4.64 24.69
N TYR A 286 10.15 -4.45 25.96
CA TYR A 286 10.92 -5.44 26.72
C TYR A 286 10.11 -6.71 26.99
N LEU A 287 8.78 -6.62 27.09
CA LEU A 287 7.91 -7.78 27.21
C LEU A 287 7.90 -8.68 25.96
N THR A 288 8.24 -8.15 24.79
CA THR A 288 8.30 -8.94 23.54
C THR A 288 9.59 -9.76 23.43
N LEU A 289 10.67 -9.34 24.06
CA LEU A 289 12.00 -9.93 23.88
C LEU A 289 12.10 -11.41 24.26
N PRO A 290 11.57 -11.88 25.41
CA PRO A 290 11.61 -13.30 25.76
C PRO A 290 10.98 -14.20 24.68
N PHE A 291 9.89 -13.77 24.06
CA PHE A 291 9.21 -14.53 23.02
C PHE A 291 9.99 -14.56 21.70
N VAL A 292 10.58 -13.42 21.32
CA VAL A 292 11.40 -13.32 20.10
C VAL A 292 12.66 -14.18 20.21
N PHE A 293 13.33 -14.17 21.37
CA PHE A 293 14.52 -14.97 21.59
C PHE A 293 14.19 -16.44 21.87
N GLY A 294 13.12 -16.72 22.62
CA GLY A 294 12.65 -18.08 22.91
C GLY A 294 12.22 -18.83 21.64
N SER A 295 11.54 -18.19 20.72
CA SER A 295 11.16 -18.81 19.43
C SER A 295 12.38 -19.16 18.57
N LYS A 296 13.44 -18.35 18.61
CA LYS A 296 14.70 -18.64 17.91
C LYS A 296 15.47 -19.79 18.54
N LEU A 297 15.56 -19.83 19.87
CA LEU A 297 16.18 -20.93 20.60
C LEU A 297 15.45 -22.24 20.33
N TYR A 298 14.13 -22.24 20.37
CA TYR A 298 13.30 -23.40 20.05
C TYR A 298 13.51 -23.88 18.60
N ALA A 299 13.49 -22.97 17.63
CA ALA A 299 13.73 -23.30 16.22
C ALA A 299 15.15 -23.83 15.96
N THR A 300 16.16 -23.33 16.69
CA THR A 300 17.53 -23.83 16.62
C THR A 300 17.63 -25.23 17.25
N ALA A 301 17.00 -25.45 18.39
CA ALA A 301 16.95 -26.78 19.04
C ALA A 301 16.28 -27.81 18.13
N LEU A 302 15.14 -27.49 17.50
CA LEU A 302 14.48 -28.39 16.55
C LEU A 302 15.38 -28.79 15.37
N ARG A 303 16.17 -27.87 14.83
CA ARG A 303 17.11 -28.16 13.73
C ARG A 303 18.29 -29.06 14.17
N LEU A 304 18.65 -29.00 15.45
CA LEU A 304 19.73 -29.85 16.00
C LEU A 304 19.23 -31.26 16.33
N PHE A 305 17.95 -31.41 16.66
CA PHE A 305 17.36 -32.71 17.05
C PHE A 305 16.58 -33.41 15.94
N HIS A 306 16.29 -32.71 14.82
CA HIS A 306 15.67 -33.28 13.63
C HIS A 306 16.44 -32.79 12.39
N PRO A 307 17.60 -33.44 12.07
CA PRO A 307 18.41 -33.13 10.90
C PRO A 307 17.71 -33.44 9.57
#